data_f02a1984efaef08125cb5450c55a36a7
#
_entry.id   f02a1984efaef08125cb5450c55a36a7
#
_cell.length_a   1.000
_cell.length_b   1.000
_cell.length_c   1.000
_cell.angle_alpha   90.00
_cell.angle_beta   90.00
_cell.angle_gamma   90.00
#
_symmetry.space_group_name_H-M   'P 1'
#
loop_
_entity.id
_entity.type
_entity.pdbx_description
1 polymer ?
#
loop_
_entity_poly.entity_id
_entity_poly.type
_entity_poly.pdbx_seq_one_letter_code
_entity_poly.pdbx_strand_id
1 'polypeptide(L)'
;EQVRALFRYTNDPSVPASVGRLAEQIGTLIVQKEVREFQLENLIEDLFSTRTALAQARHDPLTGLPNRAMFEEMLHKACGSALECGSGLALLLVDFDRFKEVNDSLGHAAGDELLVQGAARLQGCVGDRGLIGRMGGDEFAVLLIEQAEGDVLRTAECILEAIRAPFPLQEGEARISSSVGVAFHSLEAATPAR
;
A
#
# COMPACT_ATOMS: atom_id res chain seq x y z
N GLU A 1 42.54 9.87 11.19
CA GLU A 1 43.95 10.22 11.02
C GLU A 1 44.16 11.73 10.85
N GLN A 2 43.35 12.41 10.05
CA GLN A 2 43.46 13.86 9.79
C GLN A 2 43.30 14.73 11.04
N VAL A 3 42.35 14.38 11.92
CA VAL A 3 42.11 15.10 13.19
C VAL A 3 43.28 14.94 14.15
N ARG A 4 43.86 13.73 14.25
CA ARG A 4 45.04 13.49 15.08
C ARG A 4 46.27 14.28 14.61
N ALA A 5 46.44 14.54 13.33
CA ALA A 5 47.50 15.34 12.79
C ALA A 5 47.37 16.82 13.19
N LEU A 6 46.13 17.36 13.20
CA LEU A 6 45.85 18.75 13.61
C LEU A 6 46.13 18.97 15.12
N PHE A 7 45.81 17.99 15.99
CA PHE A 7 46.09 18.09 17.44
C PHE A 7 47.58 18.13 17.79
N ARG A 8 48.49 17.70 16.89
CA ARG A 8 49.94 17.88 17.10
C ARG A 8 50.37 19.35 17.08
N TYR A 9 49.70 20.20 16.31
CA TYR A 9 50.03 21.63 16.19
C TYR A 9 49.45 22.48 17.32
N THR A 10 48.48 21.99 18.09
CA THR A 10 47.85 22.73 19.21
C THR A 10 48.75 22.76 20.45
N ASN A 11 49.65 21.77 20.63
CA ASN A 11 50.49 21.62 21.82
C ASN A 11 52.00 21.75 21.51
N ASP A 12 52.40 22.17 20.30
CA ASP A 12 53.78 22.33 19.93
C ASP A 12 54.26 23.76 20.28
N PRO A 13 55.22 23.93 21.23
CA PRO A 13 55.70 25.23 21.67
C PRO A 13 56.46 26.01 20.57
N SER A 14 56.83 25.35 19.48
CA SER A 14 57.51 26.00 18.32
C SER A 14 56.52 26.67 17.36
N VAL A 15 55.20 26.40 17.52
CA VAL A 15 54.15 26.92 16.63
C VAL A 15 53.54 28.21 17.20
N PRO A 16 53.38 29.29 16.40
CA PRO A 16 52.69 30.50 16.87
C PRO A 16 51.29 30.22 17.40
N ALA A 17 50.94 30.86 18.53
CA ALA A 17 49.66 30.65 19.21
C ALA A 17 48.40 30.90 18.32
N SER A 18 48.55 31.70 17.27
CA SER A 18 47.53 31.94 16.25
C SER A 18 47.25 30.69 15.39
N VAL A 19 48.30 29.95 15.05
CA VAL A 19 48.21 28.72 14.24
C VAL A 19 47.65 27.59 15.09
N GLY A 20 48.02 27.47 16.37
CA GLY A 20 47.45 26.52 17.30
C GLY A 20 45.93 26.68 17.45
N ARG A 21 45.44 27.92 17.65
CA ARG A 21 43.99 28.21 17.71
C ARG A 21 43.25 27.89 16.41
N LEU A 22 43.86 28.15 15.27
CA LEU A 22 43.27 27.83 13.96
C LEU A 22 43.16 26.30 13.78
N ALA A 23 44.20 25.56 14.16
CA ALA A 23 44.19 24.09 14.12
C ALA A 23 43.09 23.49 15.01
N GLU A 24 42.89 24.05 16.21
CA GLU A 24 41.83 23.65 17.12
C GLU A 24 40.42 23.92 16.53
N GLN A 25 40.21 25.10 15.95
CA GLN A 25 38.94 25.44 15.30
C GLN A 25 38.65 24.54 14.10
N ILE A 26 39.64 24.24 13.28
CA ILE A 26 39.48 23.30 12.15
C ILE A 26 39.21 21.90 12.67
N GLY A 27 39.89 21.43 13.69
CA GLY A 27 39.63 20.11 14.32
C GLY A 27 38.20 20.00 14.83
N THR A 28 37.71 21.05 15.50
CA THR A 28 36.33 21.10 16.00
C THR A 28 35.31 21.06 14.85
N LEU A 29 35.58 21.82 13.77
CA LEU A 29 34.68 21.81 12.59
C LEU A 29 34.63 20.46 11.88
N ILE A 30 35.79 19.78 11.78
CA ILE A 30 35.84 18.43 11.18
C ILE A 30 35.03 17.44 12.03
N VAL A 31 35.23 17.46 13.35
CA VAL A 31 34.47 16.57 14.26
C VAL A 31 32.96 16.87 14.18
N GLN A 32 32.57 18.14 14.19
CA GLN A 32 31.16 18.52 14.05
C GLN A 32 30.59 18.09 12.71
N LYS A 33 31.34 18.16 11.63
CA LYS A 33 30.93 17.69 10.31
C LYS A 33 30.72 16.16 10.33
N GLU A 34 31.67 15.39 10.82
CA GLU A 34 31.60 13.93 10.90
C GLU A 34 30.42 13.47 11.77
N VAL A 35 30.19 14.13 12.93
CA VAL A 35 29.02 13.85 13.79
C VAL A 35 27.71 14.15 13.05
N ARG A 36 27.64 15.27 12.32
CA ARG A 36 26.44 15.64 11.56
C ARG A 36 26.19 14.67 10.40
N GLU A 37 27.23 14.26 9.67
CA GLU A 37 27.11 13.25 8.60
C GLU A 37 26.60 11.92 9.16
N PHE A 38 27.14 11.44 10.25
CA PHE A 38 26.68 10.23 10.93
C PHE A 38 25.22 10.33 11.41
N GLN A 39 24.83 11.49 11.95
CA GLN A 39 23.44 11.72 12.37
C GLN A 39 22.48 11.73 11.18
N LEU A 40 22.88 12.32 10.05
CA LEU A 40 22.09 12.33 8.83
C LEU A 40 21.93 10.93 8.24
N GLU A 41 23.00 10.14 8.20
CA GLU A 41 22.95 8.76 7.72
C GLU A 41 21.99 7.91 8.55
N ASN A 42 22.09 7.97 9.88
CA ASN A 42 21.18 7.26 10.77
C ASN A 42 19.71 7.71 10.59
N LEU A 43 19.47 9.01 10.44
CA LEU A 43 18.12 9.54 10.23
C LEU A 43 17.53 9.07 8.89
N ILE A 44 18.34 9.00 7.84
CA ILE A 44 17.94 8.49 6.54
C ILE A 44 17.58 7.01 6.65
N GLU A 45 18.36 6.21 7.37
CA GLU A 45 18.13 4.79 7.58
C GLU A 45 16.84 4.54 8.38
N ASP A 46 16.60 5.31 9.42
CA ASP A 46 15.36 5.28 10.21
C ASP A 46 14.13 5.68 9.37
N LEU A 47 14.25 6.70 8.54
CA LEU A 47 13.17 7.11 7.64
C LEU A 47 12.88 6.03 6.58
N PHE A 48 13.91 5.41 6.02
CA PHE A 48 13.75 4.30 5.07
C PHE A 48 13.08 3.09 5.70
N SER A 49 13.51 2.68 6.89
CA SER A 49 12.94 1.55 7.62
C SER A 49 11.48 1.80 8.00
N THR A 50 11.18 2.99 8.53
CA THR A 50 9.81 3.40 8.88
C THR A 50 8.90 3.45 7.65
N ARG A 51 9.39 4.00 6.54
CA ARG A 51 8.64 4.08 5.28
C ARG A 51 8.34 2.69 4.70
N THR A 52 9.32 1.79 4.77
CA THR A 52 9.16 0.40 4.30
C THR A 52 8.17 -0.37 5.17
N ALA A 53 8.27 -0.23 6.50
CA ALA A 53 7.32 -0.82 7.43
C ALA A 53 5.89 -0.27 7.22
N LEU A 54 5.75 1.03 6.99
CA LEU A 54 4.44 1.65 6.68
C LEU A 54 3.87 1.14 5.36
N ALA A 55 4.69 0.99 4.32
CA ALA A 55 4.27 0.46 3.04
C ALA A 55 3.82 -1.00 3.15
N GLN A 56 4.56 -1.83 3.89
CA GLN A 56 4.19 -3.22 4.18
C GLN A 56 2.92 -3.32 5.03
N ALA A 57 2.72 -2.38 5.98
CA ALA A 57 1.52 -2.34 6.80
C ALA A 57 0.26 -1.90 6.04
N ARG A 58 0.36 -1.46 4.78
CA ARG A 58 -0.76 -0.94 3.95
C ARG A 58 -1.23 -1.91 2.87
N HIS A 59 -0.47 -2.96 2.59
CA HIS A 59 -0.81 -3.96 1.58
C HIS A 59 -1.02 -5.33 2.22
N ASP A 60 -1.86 -6.13 1.60
CA ASP A 60 -2.00 -7.53 1.95
C ASP A 60 -0.76 -8.31 1.46
N PRO A 61 -0.04 -9.02 2.34
CA PRO A 61 1.23 -9.65 1.97
C PRO A 61 1.06 -10.83 1.00
N LEU A 62 -0.12 -11.43 0.92
CA LEU A 62 -0.39 -12.56 0.05
C LEU A 62 -0.71 -12.09 -1.38
N THR A 63 -1.63 -11.15 -1.53
CA THR A 63 -2.15 -10.71 -2.84
C THR A 63 -1.46 -9.46 -3.39
N GLY A 64 -0.74 -8.71 -2.55
CA GLY A 64 -0.13 -7.43 -2.90
C GLY A 64 -1.14 -6.27 -3.06
N LEU A 65 -2.43 -6.54 -2.92
CA LEU A 65 -3.47 -5.52 -2.98
C LEU A 65 -3.43 -4.61 -1.74
N PRO A 66 -3.98 -3.39 -1.82
CA PRO A 66 -4.33 -2.61 -0.65
C PRO A 66 -5.05 -3.46 0.39
N ASN A 67 -4.60 -3.41 1.64
CA ASN A 67 -5.31 -4.04 2.73
C ASN A 67 -6.50 -3.19 3.18
N ARG A 68 -7.29 -3.69 4.13
CA ARG A 68 -8.46 -3.01 4.68
C ARG A 68 -8.18 -1.56 5.06
N ALA A 69 -7.11 -1.32 5.83
CA ALA A 69 -6.78 0.02 6.32
C ALA A 69 -6.46 1.00 5.18
N MET A 70 -5.67 0.57 4.21
CA MET A 70 -5.37 1.38 3.04
C MET A 70 -6.60 1.61 2.18
N PHE A 71 -7.41 0.59 1.95
CA PHE A 71 -8.63 0.71 1.15
C PHE A 71 -9.64 1.67 1.79
N GLU A 72 -9.86 1.61 3.10
CA GLU A 72 -10.73 2.53 3.84
C GLU A 72 -10.25 3.99 3.73
N GLU A 73 -8.94 4.23 3.78
CA GLU A 73 -8.38 5.57 3.56
C GLU A 73 -8.63 6.07 2.13
N MET A 74 -8.45 5.20 1.13
CA MET A 74 -8.70 5.53 -0.28
C MET A 74 -10.19 5.80 -0.53
N LEU A 75 -11.09 5.00 0.04
CA LEU A 75 -12.53 5.21 0.00
C LEU A 75 -12.92 6.55 0.63
N HIS A 76 -12.37 6.88 1.79
CA HIS A 76 -12.63 8.17 2.46
C HIS A 76 -12.23 9.37 1.60
N LYS A 77 -11.06 9.29 0.97
CA LYS A 77 -10.57 10.33 0.04
C LYS A 77 -11.46 10.45 -1.20
N ALA A 78 -11.84 9.32 -1.79
CA ALA A 78 -12.71 9.29 -2.96
C ALA A 78 -14.10 9.86 -2.65
N CYS A 79 -14.68 9.53 -1.48
CA CYS A 79 -15.94 10.12 -1.03
C CYS A 79 -15.85 11.64 -0.87
N GLY A 80 -14.75 12.16 -0.28
CA GLY A 80 -14.53 13.60 -0.15
C GLY A 80 -14.46 14.29 -1.52
N SER A 81 -13.65 13.77 -2.43
CA SER A 81 -13.53 14.31 -3.79
C SER A 81 -14.84 14.22 -4.59
N ALA A 82 -15.57 13.12 -4.45
CA ALA A 82 -16.85 12.94 -5.14
C ALA A 82 -17.89 13.98 -4.69
N LEU A 83 -17.94 14.30 -3.40
CA LEU A 83 -18.81 15.36 -2.85
C LEU A 83 -18.44 16.75 -3.40
N GLU A 84 -17.15 17.04 -3.57
CA GLU A 84 -16.69 18.33 -4.10
C GLU A 84 -16.94 18.47 -5.59
N CYS A 85 -16.74 17.41 -6.37
CA CYS A 85 -16.83 17.42 -7.84
C CYS A 85 -18.23 17.04 -8.38
N GLY A 86 -19.13 16.55 -7.51
CA GLY A 86 -20.44 16.06 -7.98
C GLY A 86 -20.36 14.72 -8.70
N SER A 87 -19.33 13.89 -8.42
CA SER A 87 -19.11 12.61 -9.09
C SER A 87 -19.77 11.45 -8.36
N GLY A 88 -20.23 10.43 -9.11
CA GLY A 88 -20.76 9.19 -8.54
C GLY A 88 -19.65 8.26 -8.09
N LEU A 89 -19.92 7.47 -7.03
CA LEU A 89 -19.09 6.37 -6.56
C LEU A 89 -19.90 5.09 -6.51
N ALA A 90 -19.24 3.97 -6.80
CA ALA A 90 -19.81 2.65 -6.53
C ALA A 90 -18.80 1.80 -5.74
N LEU A 91 -19.30 1.15 -4.70
CA LEU A 91 -18.56 0.18 -3.89
C LEU A 91 -19.13 -1.20 -4.16
N LEU A 92 -18.25 -2.13 -4.56
CA LEU A 92 -18.58 -3.53 -4.69
C LEU A 92 -17.87 -4.31 -3.57
N LEU A 93 -18.62 -5.14 -2.85
CA LEU A 93 -18.04 -6.11 -1.92
C LEU A 93 -18.15 -7.49 -2.57
N VAL A 94 -17.05 -8.20 -2.64
CA VAL A 94 -16.90 -9.51 -3.29
C VAL A 94 -16.46 -10.50 -2.25
N ASP A 95 -17.20 -11.61 -2.14
CA ASP A 95 -16.92 -12.72 -1.24
C ASP A 95 -16.81 -14.02 -2.07
N PHE A 96 -15.81 -14.85 -1.82
CA PHE A 96 -15.62 -16.12 -2.54
C PHE A 96 -16.40 -17.23 -1.86
N ASP A 97 -17.51 -17.62 -2.47
CA ASP A 97 -18.40 -18.64 -1.93
C ASP A 97 -17.67 -19.97 -1.69
N ARG A 98 -17.85 -20.53 -0.49
CA ARG A 98 -17.28 -21.82 -0.10
C ARG A 98 -15.74 -21.91 -0.14
N PHE A 99 -15.04 -20.79 -0.01
CA PHE A 99 -13.58 -20.76 0.04
C PHE A 99 -13.01 -21.71 1.11
N LYS A 100 -13.69 -21.83 2.25
CA LYS A 100 -13.30 -22.77 3.31
C LYS A 100 -13.27 -24.23 2.83
N GLU A 101 -14.19 -24.64 1.95
CA GLU A 101 -14.21 -26.01 1.43
C GLU A 101 -12.96 -26.32 0.58
N VAL A 102 -12.41 -25.31 -0.12
CA VAL A 102 -11.15 -25.43 -0.87
C VAL A 102 -10.00 -25.66 0.10
N ASN A 103 -9.90 -24.86 1.17
CA ASN A 103 -8.89 -25.06 2.20
C ASN A 103 -8.98 -26.43 2.88
N ASP A 104 -10.19 -26.87 3.19
CA ASP A 104 -10.43 -28.13 3.87
C ASP A 104 -10.14 -29.36 2.97
N SER A 105 -10.29 -29.22 1.65
CA SER A 105 -10.10 -30.31 0.68
C SER A 105 -8.71 -30.33 0.03
N LEU A 106 -8.14 -29.19 -0.31
CA LEU A 106 -6.86 -29.04 -1.03
C LEU A 106 -5.73 -28.44 -0.20
N GLY A 107 -6.04 -28.02 1.03
CA GLY A 107 -5.08 -27.41 1.95
C GLY A 107 -4.94 -25.88 1.79
N HIS A 108 -4.37 -25.23 2.81
CA HIS A 108 -4.24 -23.78 2.86
C HIS A 108 -3.35 -23.20 1.75
N ALA A 109 -2.34 -23.95 1.28
CA ALA A 109 -1.49 -23.50 0.19
C ALA A 109 -2.28 -23.34 -1.13
N ALA A 110 -3.22 -24.25 -1.41
CA ALA A 110 -4.13 -24.15 -2.54
C ALA A 110 -5.12 -22.98 -2.40
N GLY A 111 -5.59 -22.72 -1.18
CA GLY A 111 -6.41 -21.54 -0.88
C GLY A 111 -5.66 -20.23 -1.09
N ASP A 112 -4.41 -20.15 -0.66
CA ASP A 112 -3.56 -18.98 -0.86
C ASP A 112 -3.33 -18.72 -2.35
N GLU A 113 -3.02 -19.78 -3.13
CA GLU A 113 -2.86 -19.70 -4.59
C GLU A 113 -4.15 -19.22 -5.26
N LEU A 114 -5.30 -19.73 -4.83
CA LEU A 114 -6.62 -19.32 -5.33
C LEU A 114 -6.87 -17.84 -5.05
N LEU A 115 -6.54 -17.33 -3.87
CA LEU A 115 -6.69 -15.92 -3.52
C LEU A 115 -5.80 -15.02 -4.39
N VAL A 116 -4.56 -15.42 -4.66
CA VAL A 116 -3.65 -14.68 -5.56
C VAL A 116 -4.19 -14.64 -6.98
N GLN A 117 -4.63 -15.79 -7.52
CA GLN A 117 -5.24 -15.85 -8.85
C GLN A 117 -6.56 -15.07 -8.91
N GLY A 118 -7.37 -15.15 -7.86
CA GLY A 118 -8.62 -14.39 -7.72
C GLY A 118 -8.38 -12.89 -7.75
N ALA A 119 -7.41 -12.41 -6.98
CA ALA A 119 -7.00 -11.00 -6.99
C ALA A 119 -6.58 -10.53 -8.40
N ALA A 120 -5.80 -11.33 -9.13
CA ALA A 120 -5.40 -11.02 -10.50
C ALA A 120 -6.61 -10.97 -11.46
N ARG A 121 -7.58 -11.86 -11.32
CA ARG A 121 -8.82 -11.85 -12.11
C ARG A 121 -9.66 -10.62 -11.83
N LEU A 122 -9.81 -10.24 -10.54
CA LEU A 122 -10.49 -9.01 -10.15
C LEU A 122 -9.82 -7.78 -10.77
N GLN A 123 -8.48 -7.72 -10.73
CA GLN A 123 -7.71 -6.64 -11.38
C GLN A 123 -7.97 -6.58 -12.89
N GLY A 124 -8.06 -7.74 -13.56
CA GLY A 124 -8.41 -7.82 -14.98
C GLY A 124 -9.79 -7.25 -15.31
N CYS A 125 -10.79 -7.49 -14.45
CA CYS A 125 -12.15 -6.96 -14.62
C CYS A 125 -12.24 -5.45 -14.34
N VAL A 126 -11.53 -4.96 -13.34
CA VAL A 126 -11.58 -3.55 -12.90
C VAL A 126 -10.68 -2.67 -13.77
N GLY A 127 -9.48 -3.14 -14.10
CA GLY A 127 -8.48 -2.37 -14.85
C GLY A 127 -8.14 -1.05 -14.16
N ASP A 128 -7.91 -0.01 -14.95
CA ASP A 128 -7.59 1.34 -14.46
C ASP A 128 -8.83 2.15 -14.01
N ARG A 129 -10.04 1.54 -14.08
CA ARG A 129 -11.30 2.22 -13.76
C ARG A 129 -11.62 2.30 -12.27
N GLY A 130 -10.87 1.61 -11.43
CA GLY A 130 -11.16 1.54 -10.01
C GLY A 130 -10.01 1.04 -9.16
N LEU A 131 -10.27 0.94 -7.88
CA LEU A 131 -9.35 0.48 -6.87
C LEU A 131 -9.85 -0.84 -6.29
N ILE A 132 -8.93 -1.73 -5.95
CA ILE A 132 -9.25 -3.03 -5.33
C ILE A 132 -8.46 -3.15 -4.05
N GLY A 133 -9.10 -3.71 -3.01
CA GLY A 133 -8.45 -4.07 -1.76
C GLY A 133 -8.92 -5.42 -1.27
N ARG A 134 -8.08 -6.10 -0.49
CA ARG A 134 -8.47 -7.30 0.26
C ARG A 134 -8.85 -6.91 1.67
N MET A 135 -10.07 -7.28 2.07
CA MET A 135 -10.63 -6.91 3.38
C MET A 135 -10.22 -7.89 4.48
N GLY A 136 -9.91 -9.12 4.10
CA GLY A 136 -9.48 -10.22 4.96
C GLY A 136 -10.08 -11.54 4.50
N GLY A 137 -9.46 -12.66 4.82
CA GLY A 137 -9.96 -13.96 4.38
C GLY A 137 -10.14 -14.03 2.87
N ASP A 138 -11.36 -14.28 2.45
CA ASP A 138 -11.85 -14.40 1.07
C ASP A 138 -12.64 -13.16 0.59
N GLU A 139 -12.66 -12.09 1.39
CA GLU A 139 -13.38 -10.85 1.10
C GLU A 139 -12.51 -9.83 0.37
N PHE A 140 -13.05 -9.26 -0.71
CA PHE A 140 -12.44 -8.17 -1.49
C PHE A 140 -13.42 -7.00 -1.61
N ALA A 141 -12.86 -5.81 -1.78
CA ALA A 141 -13.65 -4.61 -2.07
C ALA A 141 -13.13 -3.95 -3.35
N VAL A 142 -14.06 -3.44 -4.16
CA VAL A 142 -13.77 -2.68 -5.38
C VAL A 142 -14.45 -1.32 -5.28
N LEU A 143 -13.70 -0.26 -5.52
CA LEU A 143 -14.19 1.11 -5.58
C LEU A 143 -14.11 1.60 -7.03
N LEU A 144 -15.24 1.95 -7.62
CA LEU A 144 -15.33 2.54 -8.95
C LEU A 144 -15.73 4.02 -8.83
N ILE A 145 -15.01 4.89 -9.55
CA ILE A 145 -15.17 6.34 -9.49
C ILE A 145 -15.65 6.82 -10.86
N GLU A 146 -16.64 7.72 -10.88
CA GLU A 146 -17.16 8.36 -12.11
C GLU A 146 -17.66 7.36 -13.17
N GLN A 147 -18.20 6.22 -12.73
CA GLN A 147 -18.75 5.22 -13.64
C GLN A 147 -20.27 5.31 -13.72
N ALA A 148 -20.81 5.13 -14.91
CA ALA A 148 -22.27 4.97 -15.09
C ALA A 148 -22.72 3.65 -14.41
N GLU A 149 -23.95 3.61 -13.91
CA GLU A 149 -24.53 2.42 -13.24
C GLU A 149 -24.40 1.16 -14.11
N GLY A 150 -24.65 1.28 -15.42
CA GLY A 150 -24.50 0.16 -16.36
C GLY A 150 -23.04 -0.35 -16.47
N ASP A 151 -22.03 0.52 -16.31
CA ASP A 151 -20.62 0.11 -16.32
C ASP A 151 -20.23 -0.61 -15.02
N VAL A 152 -20.78 -0.15 -13.90
CA VAL A 152 -20.61 -0.80 -12.60
C VAL A 152 -21.18 -2.19 -12.62
N LEU A 153 -22.42 -2.37 -13.13
CA LEU A 153 -23.06 -3.66 -13.26
C LEU A 153 -22.28 -4.61 -14.19
N ARG A 154 -21.79 -4.11 -15.33
CA ARG A 154 -20.90 -4.89 -16.23
C ARG A 154 -19.61 -5.33 -15.53
N THR A 155 -19.04 -4.49 -14.68
CA THR A 155 -17.86 -4.87 -13.90
C THR A 155 -18.21 -5.97 -12.88
N ALA A 156 -19.36 -5.89 -12.22
CA ALA A 156 -19.83 -6.94 -11.31
C ALA A 156 -20.06 -8.27 -12.04
N GLU A 157 -20.69 -8.24 -13.22
CA GLU A 157 -20.90 -9.43 -14.07
C GLU A 157 -19.55 -10.03 -14.52
N CYS A 158 -18.59 -9.19 -14.95
CA CYS A 158 -17.23 -9.65 -15.29
C CYS A 158 -16.57 -10.38 -14.11
N ILE A 159 -16.69 -9.83 -12.90
CA ILE A 159 -16.13 -10.45 -11.68
C ILE A 159 -16.77 -11.83 -11.45
N LEU A 160 -18.10 -11.91 -11.49
CA LEU A 160 -18.83 -13.17 -11.30
C LEU A 160 -18.39 -14.25 -12.31
N GLU A 161 -18.26 -13.88 -13.58
CA GLU A 161 -17.80 -14.79 -14.65
C GLU A 161 -16.33 -15.20 -14.47
N ALA A 162 -15.46 -14.24 -14.16
CA ALA A 162 -14.04 -14.49 -13.98
C ALA A 162 -13.76 -15.42 -12.79
N ILE A 163 -14.48 -15.25 -11.68
CA ILE A 163 -14.32 -16.12 -10.50
C ILE A 163 -14.92 -17.51 -10.73
N ARG A 164 -15.97 -17.63 -11.52
CA ARG A 164 -16.57 -18.93 -11.86
C ARG A 164 -15.68 -19.80 -12.76
N ALA A 165 -14.76 -19.19 -13.51
CA ALA A 165 -13.80 -19.93 -14.33
C ALA A 165 -12.88 -20.81 -13.46
N PRO A 166 -12.51 -22.02 -13.90
CA PRO A 166 -11.66 -22.92 -13.13
C PRO A 166 -10.35 -22.25 -12.69
N PHE A 167 -9.91 -22.59 -11.47
CA PHE A 167 -8.60 -22.18 -10.94
C PHE A 167 -7.64 -23.36 -11.05
N PRO A 168 -6.65 -23.30 -11.96
CA PRO A 168 -5.59 -24.29 -11.98
C PRO A 168 -4.66 -24.03 -10.78
N LEU A 169 -4.59 -24.98 -9.87
CA LEU A 169 -3.78 -24.93 -8.67
C LEU A 169 -2.73 -26.04 -8.71
N GLN A 170 -1.65 -25.92 -7.94
CA GLN A 170 -0.62 -26.96 -7.88
C GLN A 170 -1.18 -28.30 -7.39
N GLU A 171 -2.13 -28.28 -6.47
CA GLU A 171 -2.77 -29.46 -5.88
C GLU A 171 -3.97 -29.98 -6.70
N GLY A 172 -4.32 -29.32 -7.82
CA GLY A 172 -5.47 -29.71 -8.65
C GLY A 172 -6.22 -28.53 -9.24
N GLU A 173 -7.47 -28.72 -9.59
CA GLU A 173 -8.36 -27.66 -10.10
C GLU A 173 -9.44 -27.36 -9.05
N ALA A 174 -9.62 -26.08 -8.69
CA ALA A 174 -10.74 -25.64 -7.89
C ALA A 174 -11.79 -24.89 -8.74
N ARG A 175 -13.05 -25.03 -8.34
CA ARG A 175 -14.18 -24.28 -8.91
C ARG A 175 -14.98 -23.68 -7.77
N ILE A 176 -15.07 -22.37 -7.77
CA ILE A 176 -15.85 -21.60 -6.80
C ILE A 176 -16.78 -20.63 -7.53
N SER A 177 -17.67 -20.02 -6.80
CA SER A 177 -18.41 -18.83 -7.24
C SER A 177 -18.05 -17.65 -6.34
N SER A 178 -18.63 -16.51 -6.61
CA SER A 178 -18.55 -15.35 -5.73
C SER A 178 -19.91 -14.69 -5.58
N SER A 179 -20.12 -14.07 -4.43
CA SER A 179 -21.23 -13.16 -4.17
C SER A 179 -20.74 -11.72 -4.28
N VAL A 180 -21.49 -10.86 -4.98
CA VAL A 180 -21.13 -9.45 -5.18
C VAL A 180 -22.26 -8.57 -4.69
N GLY A 181 -22.00 -7.78 -3.65
CA GLY A 181 -22.88 -6.71 -3.19
C GLY A 181 -22.46 -5.37 -3.81
N VAL A 182 -23.41 -4.59 -4.34
CA VAL A 182 -23.14 -3.29 -4.98
C VAL A 182 -23.87 -2.18 -4.23
N ALA A 183 -23.13 -1.14 -3.86
CA ALA A 183 -23.67 0.07 -3.27
C ALA A 183 -23.27 1.29 -4.14
N PHE A 184 -24.24 2.13 -4.46
CA PHE A 184 -24.05 3.37 -5.20
C PHE A 184 -24.13 4.56 -4.25
N HIS A 185 -23.22 5.49 -4.41
CA HIS A 185 -23.33 6.82 -3.84
C HIS A 185 -23.60 7.81 -4.99
N SER A 186 -24.84 8.28 -5.12
CA SER A 186 -25.20 9.34 -6.06
C SER A 186 -25.61 10.60 -5.30
N LEU A 187 -25.18 11.74 -5.80
CA LEU A 187 -25.53 13.06 -5.22
C LEU A 187 -26.98 13.49 -5.50
N GLU A 188 -27.74 12.72 -6.29
CA GLU A 188 -29.15 13.02 -6.59
C GLU A 188 -30.10 12.83 -5.39
N ALA A 189 -29.64 12.18 -4.30
CA ALA A 189 -30.46 11.93 -3.11
C ALA A 189 -30.64 13.15 -2.16
N ALA A 190 -30.10 14.32 -2.50
CA ALA A 190 -30.16 15.50 -1.64
C ALA A 190 -31.23 16.53 -2.05
N THR A 191 -32.17 16.21 -2.95
CA THR A 191 -33.32 17.08 -3.21
C THR A 191 -34.49 16.63 -2.30
N PRO A 192 -34.75 17.34 -1.19
CA PRO A 192 -35.96 17.06 -0.41
C PRO A 192 -37.17 17.34 -1.31
N ALA A 193 -38.04 16.36 -1.45
CA ALA A 193 -39.34 16.53 -2.10
C ALA A 193 -40.05 17.71 -1.42
N ARG A 194 -40.44 18.72 -2.21
CA ARG A 194 -41.31 19.81 -1.81
C ARG A 194 -42.74 19.36 -1.62
#